data_4b33a5ebe4e12c059afa68d5cbf63bbd
#
_entry.id   4b33a5ebe4e12c059afa68d5cbf63bbd
#
_cell.length_a   1.000
_cell.length_b   1.000
_cell.length_c   1.000
_cell.angle_alpha   90.00
_cell.angle_beta   90.00
_cell.angle_gamma   90.00
#
_symmetry.space_group_name_H-M   'P 1'
#
loop_
_entity.id
_entity.type
_entity.pdbx_description
1 polymer ?
#
loop_
_entity_poly.entity_id
_entity_poly.type
_entity_poly.pdbx_seq_one_letter_code
_entity_poly.pdbx_strand_id
1 'polypeptide(L)'
;AAPLPQAAAAQEASTQVPSASAPAQPAAPPQPARLTTGLVTIESDQQRADQLTGVITATGNVRIVYPDERVVATARQAQYFSKENRVVLSGDVDIVQEGGNLIRAERVLYLVDGERLIAIPPTGQQVFSRVRIQQVPPATPAAPPAAAPAPAAQP
;
A
#
# COMPACT_ATOMS: atom_id res chain seq x y z
N ALA A 1 -62.56 -17.41 63.09
CA ALA A 1 -62.27 -16.43 62.00
C ALA A 1 -61.16 -16.98 61.12
N ALA A 2 -61.52 -17.45 59.96
CA ALA A 2 -60.58 -17.93 59.01
C ALA A 2 -60.03 -16.75 58.18
N PRO A 3 -58.76 -16.61 58.05
CA PRO A 3 -58.21 -15.60 57.10
C PRO A 3 -58.39 -16.08 55.68
N LEU A 4 -58.90 -15.18 54.87
CA LEU A 4 -59.05 -15.37 53.47
C LEU A 4 -57.66 -15.40 52.74
N PRO A 5 -57.44 -16.31 51.85
CA PRO A 5 -56.22 -16.26 51.06
C PRO A 5 -56.29 -15.10 50.05
N GLN A 6 -55.34 -14.24 50.17
CA GLN A 6 -55.11 -13.23 49.13
C GLN A 6 -54.72 -13.89 47.80
N ALA A 7 -55.49 -13.60 46.81
CA ALA A 7 -55.16 -13.99 45.48
C ALA A 7 -53.82 -13.33 45.08
N ALA A 8 -52.80 -14.13 44.88
CA ALA A 8 -51.57 -13.71 44.27
C ALA A 8 -51.88 -13.31 42.83
N ALA A 9 -51.68 -12.08 42.54
CA ALA A 9 -51.69 -11.57 41.18
C ALA A 9 -50.61 -12.31 40.40
N ALA A 10 -51.03 -13.11 39.44
CA ALA A 10 -50.11 -13.69 38.48
C ALA A 10 -49.49 -12.56 37.69
N GLN A 11 -48.26 -12.27 37.98
CA GLN A 11 -47.42 -11.50 37.04
C GLN A 11 -47.20 -12.37 35.83
N GLU A 12 -47.81 -11.97 34.73
CA GLU A 12 -47.48 -12.53 33.45
C GLU A 12 -46.01 -12.20 33.18
N ALA A 13 -45.17 -13.21 33.36
CA ALA A 13 -43.82 -13.18 32.87
C ALA A 13 -43.93 -13.05 31.37
N SER A 14 -43.71 -11.87 30.89
CA SER A 14 -43.46 -11.65 29.47
C SER A 14 -42.26 -12.49 29.09
N THR A 15 -42.52 -13.61 28.47
CA THR A 15 -41.52 -14.44 27.88
C THR A 15 -40.93 -13.62 26.71
N GLN A 16 -39.90 -12.87 26.99
CA GLN A 16 -39.03 -12.33 25.98
C GLN A 16 -38.42 -13.50 25.24
N VAL A 17 -38.99 -13.81 24.11
CA VAL A 17 -38.39 -14.71 23.12
C VAL A 17 -37.02 -14.12 22.84
N PRO A 18 -35.90 -14.83 23.09
CA PRO A 18 -34.63 -14.35 22.64
C PRO A 18 -34.72 -14.23 21.11
N SER A 19 -34.64 -13.02 20.64
CA SER A 19 -34.46 -12.75 19.20
C SER A 19 -33.43 -13.71 18.70
N ALA A 20 -33.85 -14.58 17.80
CA ALA A 20 -32.94 -15.46 17.08
C ALA A 20 -31.76 -14.62 16.61
N SER A 21 -30.59 -14.95 17.11
CA SER A 21 -29.33 -14.43 16.63
C SER A 21 -29.39 -14.49 15.12
N ALA A 22 -29.38 -13.34 14.48
CA ALA A 22 -29.15 -13.29 13.06
C ALA A 22 -27.93 -14.15 12.76
N PRO A 23 -27.95 -14.99 11.73
CA PRO A 23 -26.80 -15.78 11.40
C PRO A 23 -25.62 -14.81 11.29
N ALA A 24 -24.58 -15.06 12.09
CA ALA A 24 -23.36 -14.30 12.01
C ALA A 24 -22.94 -14.33 10.54
N GLN A 25 -23.05 -13.20 9.88
CA GLN A 25 -22.46 -13.06 8.57
C GLN A 25 -21.01 -13.48 8.76
N PRO A 26 -20.51 -14.40 7.93
CA PRO A 26 -19.10 -14.74 7.98
C PRO A 26 -18.37 -13.41 7.92
N ALA A 27 -17.58 -13.14 8.96
CA ALA A 27 -16.80 -11.91 9.04
C ALA A 27 -16.10 -11.79 7.69
N ALA A 28 -16.40 -10.72 6.97
CA ALA A 28 -15.70 -10.43 5.74
C ALA A 28 -14.21 -10.52 6.09
N PRO A 29 -13.39 -11.21 5.28
CA PRO A 29 -11.97 -11.28 5.55
C PRO A 29 -11.51 -9.85 5.86
N PRO A 30 -10.65 -9.66 6.88
CA PRO A 30 -10.23 -8.31 7.25
C PRO A 30 -9.76 -7.62 5.99
N GLN A 31 -10.52 -6.61 5.58
CA GLN A 31 -10.12 -5.84 4.42
C GLN A 31 -8.77 -5.23 4.78
N PRO A 32 -7.76 -5.41 3.95
CA PRO A 32 -6.46 -4.81 4.23
C PRO A 32 -6.67 -3.33 4.48
N ALA A 33 -6.24 -2.87 5.65
CA ALA A 33 -6.35 -1.46 5.98
C ALA A 33 -5.59 -0.67 4.93
N ARG A 34 -6.30 0.08 4.12
CA ARG A 34 -5.72 0.94 3.09
C ARG A 34 -5.22 2.18 3.80
N LEU A 35 -3.95 2.18 4.15
CA LEU A 35 -3.29 3.39 4.56
C LEU A 35 -2.97 4.21 3.31
N THR A 36 -3.89 5.11 2.99
CA THR A 36 -3.66 6.09 1.94
C THR A 36 -3.03 7.32 2.59
N THR A 37 -1.74 7.26 2.84
CA THR A 37 -0.97 8.45 3.24
C THR A 37 -0.30 8.99 2.00
N GLY A 38 -0.81 10.08 1.48
CA GLY A 38 -0.40 10.57 0.17
C GLY A 38 -0.87 9.60 -0.92
N LEU A 39 0.01 8.89 -1.53
CA LEU A 39 -0.25 8.11 -2.75
C LEU A 39 0.25 6.66 -2.61
N VAL A 40 0.44 6.19 -1.39
CA VAL A 40 0.93 4.84 -1.11
C VAL A 40 -0.18 3.98 -0.53
N THR A 41 -0.43 2.84 -1.16
CA THR A 41 -1.35 1.82 -0.66
C THR A 41 -0.57 0.64 -0.12
N ILE A 42 -0.83 0.25 1.11
CA ILE A 42 -0.19 -0.90 1.76
C ILE A 42 -1.26 -1.96 2.06
N GLU A 43 -1.10 -3.12 1.50
CA GLU A 43 -1.94 -4.30 1.73
C GLU A 43 -1.13 -5.35 2.48
N SER A 44 -1.71 -6.02 3.45
CA SER A 44 -1.04 -7.08 4.23
C SER A 44 -2.05 -7.91 4.99
N ASP A 45 -1.65 -9.10 5.42
CA ASP A 45 -2.50 -9.98 6.22
C ASP A 45 -2.74 -9.42 7.62
N GLN A 46 -1.73 -8.75 8.19
CA GLN A 46 -1.81 -8.13 9.50
C GLN A 46 -1.13 -6.75 9.47
N GLN A 47 -1.76 -5.81 10.15
CA GLN A 47 -1.19 -4.49 10.36
C GLN A 47 -1.27 -4.09 11.83
N ARG A 48 -0.21 -3.46 12.31
CA ARG A 48 -0.12 -2.87 13.63
C ARG A 48 0.42 -1.46 13.51
N ALA A 49 -0.28 -0.51 14.10
CA ALA A 49 0.18 0.87 14.19
C ALA A 49 0.49 1.22 15.65
N ASP A 50 1.67 1.72 15.89
CA ASP A 50 2.08 2.27 17.17
C ASP A 50 2.11 3.80 17.06
N GLN A 51 1.16 4.45 17.72
CA GLN A 51 1.04 5.91 17.65
C GLN A 51 2.12 6.64 18.45
N LEU A 52 2.68 6.00 19.48
CA LEU A 52 3.73 6.61 20.30
C LEU A 52 5.04 6.71 19.55
N THR A 53 5.42 5.62 18.89
CA THR A 53 6.64 5.57 18.07
C THR A 53 6.43 6.08 16.66
N GLY A 54 5.18 6.13 16.19
CA GLY A 54 4.84 6.47 14.82
C GLY A 54 5.22 5.39 13.81
N VAL A 55 5.30 4.14 14.27
CA VAL A 55 5.68 3.00 13.43
C VAL A 55 4.45 2.19 13.03
N ILE A 56 4.31 1.95 11.75
CA ILE A 56 3.31 1.04 11.21
C ILE A 56 4.04 -0.20 10.71
N THR A 57 3.66 -1.35 11.24
CA THR A 57 4.21 -2.65 10.85
C THR A 57 3.13 -3.44 10.12
N ALA A 58 3.43 -3.87 8.92
CA ALA A 58 2.63 -4.76 8.10
C ALA A 58 3.34 -6.11 7.99
N THR A 59 2.63 -7.20 8.19
CA THR A 59 3.17 -8.56 8.15
C THR A 59 2.29 -9.49 7.34
N GLY A 60 2.92 -10.40 6.63
CA GLY A 60 2.26 -11.41 5.80
C GLY A 60 1.79 -10.85 4.47
N ASN A 61 2.31 -11.40 3.38
CA ASN A 61 1.95 -11.04 2.00
C ASN A 61 1.82 -9.53 1.77
N VAL A 62 2.82 -8.79 2.24
CA VAL A 62 2.79 -7.34 2.13
C VAL A 62 2.93 -6.92 0.68
N ARG A 63 2.01 -6.11 0.23
CA ARG A 63 2.04 -5.48 -1.08
C ARG A 63 1.91 -3.97 -0.91
N ILE A 64 2.85 -3.26 -1.47
CA ILE A 64 2.86 -1.80 -1.47
C ILE A 64 2.72 -1.32 -2.90
N VAL A 65 1.75 -0.48 -3.13
CA VAL A 65 1.50 0.13 -4.43
C VAL A 65 1.73 1.63 -4.31
N TYR A 66 2.64 2.13 -5.11
CA TYR A 66 2.93 3.55 -5.21
C TYR A 66 2.58 4.03 -6.63
N PRO A 67 1.33 4.50 -6.82
CA PRO A 67 0.80 4.77 -8.16
C PRO A 67 1.50 5.93 -8.87
N ASP A 68 2.01 6.92 -8.17
CA ASP A 68 2.69 8.06 -8.80
C ASP A 68 3.97 7.65 -9.52
N GLU A 69 4.74 6.76 -8.92
CA GLU A 69 5.95 6.22 -9.52
C GLU A 69 5.72 4.91 -10.26
N ARG A 70 4.47 4.42 -10.26
CA ARG A 70 4.09 3.14 -10.86
C ARG A 70 4.96 1.98 -10.39
N VAL A 71 5.22 1.98 -9.08
CA VAL A 71 6.01 0.96 -8.39
C VAL A 71 5.10 0.07 -7.58
N VAL A 72 5.34 -1.22 -7.66
CA VAL A 72 4.74 -2.23 -6.81
C VAL A 72 5.85 -2.98 -6.09
N ALA A 73 5.80 -3.00 -4.78
CA ALA A 73 6.72 -3.75 -3.96
C ALA A 73 5.98 -4.86 -3.20
N THR A 74 6.58 -6.02 -3.14
CA THR A 74 6.09 -7.13 -2.32
C THR A 74 7.16 -7.56 -1.34
N ALA A 75 6.75 -7.95 -0.14
CA ALA A 75 7.64 -8.40 0.93
C ALA A 75 6.89 -9.28 1.92
N ARG A 76 7.61 -9.93 2.83
CA ARG A 76 6.98 -10.64 3.95
C ARG A 76 6.60 -9.70 5.08
N GLN A 77 7.37 -8.64 5.25
CA GLN A 77 7.16 -7.64 6.28
C GLN A 77 7.55 -6.26 5.77
N ALA A 78 6.75 -5.26 6.15
CA ALA A 78 7.07 -3.86 5.91
C ALA A 78 6.91 -3.06 7.20
N GLN A 79 7.78 -2.10 7.41
CA GLN A 79 7.70 -1.14 8.51
C GLN A 79 7.79 0.27 7.93
N TYR A 80 6.83 1.10 8.30
CA TYR A 80 6.83 2.50 7.96
C TYR A 80 7.08 3.34 9.21
N PHE A 81 8.14 4.10 9.19
CA PHE A 81 8.54 5.02 10.25
C PHE A 81 8.10 6.43 9.86
N SER A 82 6.96 6.86 10.39
CA SER A 82 6.36 8.14 9.99
C SER A 82 7.19 9.35 10.38
N LYS A 83 7.91 9.28 11.48
CA LYS A 83 8.79 10.38 11.95
C LYS A 83 10.04 10.56 11.10
N GLU A 84 10.49 9.49 10.47
CA GLU A 84 11.71 9.44 9.68
C GLU A 84 11.41 9.39 8.18
N ASN A 85 10.13 9.35 7.80
CA ASN A 85 9.67 9.15 6.42
C ASN A 85 10.42 8.02 5.71
N ARG A 86 10.51 6.88 6.39
CA ARG A 86 11.30 5.74 5.97
C ARG A 86 10.44 4.49 5.93
N VAL A 87 10.56 3.74 4.85
CA VAL A 87 9.95 2.42 4.69
C VAL A 87 11.04 1.35 4.69
N VAL A 88 10.88 0.33 5.50
CA VAL A 88 11.77 -0.84 5.54
C VAL A 88 10.97 -2.06 5.11
N LEU A 89 11.38 -2.69 4.03
CA LEU A 89 10.85 -3.93 3.53
C LEU A 89 11.81 -5.06 3.88
N SER A 90 11.29 -6.18 4.33
CA SER A 90 12.09 -7.34 4.74
C SER A 90 11.44 -8.65 4.30
N GLY A 91 12.27 -9.58 3.90
CA GLY A 91 11.89 -10.94 3.50
C GLY A 91 11.39 -11.02 2.07
N ASP A 92 12.19 -11.60 1.19
CA ASP A 92 11.88 -11.82 -0.23
C ASP A 92 11.28 -10.58 -0.90
N VAL A 93 11.99 -9.47 -0.82
CA VAL A 93 11.52 -8.19 -1.35
C VAL A 93 11.67 -8.20 -2.86
N ASP A 94 10.55 -8.03 -3.56
CA ASP A 94 10.48 -7.82 -5.00
C ASP A 94 9.88 -6.45 -5.27
N ILE A 95 10.59 -5.59 -5.97
CA ILE A 95 10.11 -4.28 -6.39
C ILE A 95 10.05 -4.28 -7.90
N VAL A 96 8.86 -4.04 -8.42
CA VAL A 96 8.58 -3.96 -9.86
C VAL A 96 8.12 -2.54 -10.18
N GLN A 97 8.81 -1.92 -11.11
CA GLN A 97 8.43 -0.62 -11.64
C GLN A 97 7.87 -0.78 -13.05
N GLU A 98 6.88 0.05 -13.39
CA GLU A 98 6.40 0.11 -14.76
C GLU A 98 7.56 0.43 -15.71
N GLY A 99 7.60 -0.28 -16.83
CA GLY A 99 8.74 -0.24 -17.75
C GLY A 99 9.66 -1.47 -17.66
N GLY A 100 9.39 -2.37 -16.70
CA GLY A 100 10.09 -3.65 -16.58
C GLY A 100 11.34 -3.61 -15.71
N ASN A 101 11.51 -2.56 -14.91
CA ASN A 101 12.54 -2.53 -13.89
C ASN A 101 12.14 -3.46 -12.74
N LEU A 102 13.06 -4.31 -12.33
CA LEU A 102 12.86 -5.26 -11.24
C LEU A 102 14.07 -5.21 -10.30
N ILE A 103 13.80 -5.11 -9.01
CA ILE A 103 14.80 -5.22 -7.94
C ILE A 103 14.36 -6.34 -7.01
N ARG A 104 15.26 -7.27 -6.76
CA ARG A 104 15.04 -8.37 -5.82
C ARG A 104 16.12 -8.35 -4.76
N ALA A 105 15.71 -8.30 -3.50
CA ALA A 105 16.60 -8.23 -2.35
C ALA A 105 15.99 -8.89 -1.12
N GLU A 106 16.77 -9.16 -0.10
CA GLU A 106 16.25 -9.63 1.20
C GLU A 106 15.66 -8.49 2.03
N ARG A 107 16.28 -7.33 1.94
CA ARG A 107 15.82 -6.13 2.64
C ARG A 107 15.99 -4.91 1.76
N VAL A 108 15.00 -4.04 1.80
CA VAL A 108 15.04 -2.76 1.11
C VAL A 108 14.68 -1.64 2.08
N LEU A 109 15.49 -0.62 2.08
CA LEU A 109 15.26 0.62 2.80
C LEU A 109 14.92 1.72 1.78
N TYR A 110 13.75 2.29 1.90
CA TYR A 110 13.30 3.41 1.07
C TYR A 110 13.13 4.66 1.92
N LEU A 111 13.86 5.70 1.58
CA LEU A 111 13.77 7.02 2.18
C LEU A 111 12.89 7.90 1.31
N VAL A 112 11.70 8.22 1.81
CA VAL A 112 10.69 8.98 1.04
C VAL A 112 11.17 10.39 0.73
N ASP A 113 11.77 11.08 1.70
CA ASP A 113 12.21 12.47 1.55
C ASP A 113 13.33 12.66 0.51
N GLY A 114 14.13 11.63 0.29
CA GLY A 114 15.28 11.70 -0.63
C GLY A 114 15.11 10.83 -1.87
N GLU A 115 13.96 10.21 -2.05
CA GLU A 115 13.72 9.24 -3.13
C GLU A 115 14.87 8.23 -3.25
N ARG A 116 15.45 7.87 -2.11
CA ARG A 116 16.61 6.98 -2.05
C ARG A 116 16.19 5.58 -1.70
N LEU A 117 16.58 4.63 -2.53
CA LEU A 117 16.37 3.21 -2.31
C LEU A 117 17.71 2.52 -2.05
N ILE A 118 17.79 1.77 -0.97
CA ILE A 118 18.95 0.96 -0.62
C ILE A 118 18.49 -0.49 -0.53
N ALA A 119 19.01 -1.33 -1.40
CA ALA A 119 18.74 -2.76 -1.41
C ALA A 119 19.89 -3.52 -0.73
N ILE A 120 19.55 -4.39 0.21
CA ILE A 120 20.48 -5.20 0.96
C ILE A 120 20.24 -6.66 0.57
N PRO A 121 21.26 -7.37 0.06
CA PRO A 121 21.13 -8.77 -0.31
C PRO A 121 21.12 -9.67 0.94
N PRO A 122 20.64 -10.91 0.81
CA PRO A 122 20.88 -11.94 1.82
C PRO A 122 22.39 -12.19 2.01
N THR A 123 22.75 -12.68 3.18
CA THR A 123 24.14 -12.98 3.50
C THR A 123 24.75 -13.92 2.44
N GLY A 124 25.85 -13.49 1.81
CA GLY A 124 26.55 -14.26 0.78
C GLY A 124 25.92 -14.27 -0.61
N GLN A 125 24.89 -13.45 -0.82
CA GLN A 125 24.24 -13.29 -2.12
C GLN A 125 24.37 -11.85 -2.65
N GLN A 126 23.99 -11.66 -3.89
CA GLN A 126 24.00 -10.35 -4.55
C GLN A 126 22.57 -9.84 -4.74
N VAL A 127 22.41 -8.53 -4.75
CA VAL A 127 21.15 -7.92 -5.18
C VAL A 127 21.00 -8.13 -6.69
N PHE A 128 19.85 -8.67 -7.08
CA PHE A 128 19.49 -8.75 -8.49
C PHE A 128 18.67 -7.53 -8.88
N SER A 129 19.14 -6.81 -9.87
CA SER A 129 18.38 -5.71 -10.45
C SER A 129 18.37 -5.79 -11.97
N ARG A 130 17.20 -5.57 -12.55
CA ARG A 130 17.01 -5.43 -13.99
C ARG A 130 16.44 -4.05 -14.23
N VAL A 131 17.16 -3.22 -14.96
CA VAL A 131 16.78 -1.86 -15.27
C VAL A 131 16.70 -1.70 -16.78
N ARG A 132 15.57 -1.21 -17.26
CA ARG A 132 15.43 -0.83 -18.67
C ARG A 132 15.76 0.65 -18.79
N ILE A 133 16.84 0.96 -19.48
CA ILE A 133 17.21 2.32 -19.79
C ILE A 133 16.49 2.71 -21.07
N GLN A 134 15.55 3.64 -20.97
CA GLN A 134 14.97 4.28 -22.15
C GLN A 134 15.89 5.43 -22.54
N GLN A 135 16.63 5.27 -23.62
CA GLN A 135 17.29 6.40 -24.26
C GLN A 135 16.20 7.24 -24.92
N VAL A 136 15.99 8.43 -24.39
CA VAL A 136 15.27 9.45 -25.14
C VAL A 136 16.19 9.82 -26.31
N PRO A 137 15.80 9.56 -27.56
CA PRO A 137 16.62 10.00 -28.68
C PRO A 137 16.81 11.51 -28.55
N PRO A 138 18.02 12.02 -28.77
CA PRO A 138 18.26 13.46 -28.76
C PRO A 138 17.27 14.10 -29.73
N ALA A 139 16.51 15.08 -29.22
CA ALA A 139 15.61 15.84 -30.08
C ALA A 139 16.41 16.37 -31.24
N THR A 140 16.12 15.89 -32.43
CA THR A 140 16.70 16.43 -33.65
C THR A 140 16.38 17.91 -33.66
N PRO A 141 17.37 18.81 -33.66
CA PRO A 141 17.07 20.23 -33.75
C PRO A 141 16.20 20.43 -34.99
N ALA A 142 15.02 20.99 -34.80
CA ALA A 142 14.16 21.33 -35.91
C ALA A 142 14.99 22.18 -36.89
N ALA A 143 15.13 21.69 -38.10
CA ALA A 143 15.77 22.46 -39.14
C ALA A 143 15.07 23.82 -39.22
N PRO A 144 15.83 24.93 -39.28
CA PRO A 144 15.20 26.23 -39.41
C PRO A 144 14.33 26.23 -40.67
N PRO A 145 13.15 26.86 -40.64
CA PRO A 145 12.27 26.91 -41.81
C PRO A 145 13.06 27.51 -42.96
N ALA A 146 13.10 26.78 -44.05
CA ALA A 146 13.76 27.26 -45.28
C ALA A 146 13.20 28.64 -45.60
N ALA A 147 14.09 29.61 -45.67
CA ALA A 147 13.73 30.96 -46.08
C ALA A 147 12.97 30.89 -47.40
N ALA A 148 11.79 31.42 -47.45
CA ALA A 148 11.00 31.53 -48.65
C ALA A 148 11.84 32.28 -49.70
N PRO A 149 11.89 31.83 -50.95
CA PRO A 149 12.62 32.54 -51.97
C PRO A 149 12.01 33.93 -52.14
N ALA A 150 12.88 34.93 -52.12
CA ALA A 150 12.48 36.30 -52.37
C ALA A 150 11.83 36.39 -53.76
N PRO A 151 10.71 37.14 -53.89
CA PRO A 151 10.13 37.35 -55.22
C PRO A 151 11.15 38.03 -56.12
N ALA A 152 11.42 37.41 -57.25
CA ALA A 152 12.28 38.01 -58.27
C ALA A 152 11.65 39.33 -58.73
N ALA A 153 12.40 40.41 -58.57
CA ALA A 153 12.01 41.67 -59.14
C ALA A 153 12.07 41.53 -60.69
N GLN A 154 10.93 41.64 -61.29
CA GLN A 154 10.88 41.74 -62.77
C GLN A 154 11.14 43.19 -63.14
N PRO A 155 11.87 43.44 -64.28
CA PRO A 155 12.17 44.78 -64.75
C PRO A 155 10.93 45.53 -65.27
#